data_8eaf0f4aabd87d3bd2b0f79d2270bddc
#
_entry.id   8eaf0f4aabd87d3bd2b0f79d2270bddc
#
_cell.length_a   1.000
_cell.length_b   1.000
_cell.length_c   1.000
_cell.angle_alpha   90.00
_cell.angle_beta   90.00
_cell.angle_gamma   90.00
#
_symmetry.space_group_name_H-M   'P 1'
#
loop_
_entity.id
_entity.type
_entity.pdbx_description
1 polymer ?
#
loop_
_entity_poly.entity_id
_entity_poly.type
_entity_poly.pdbx_seq_one_letter_code
_entity_poly.pdbx_strand_id
1 'polypeptide(L)'
;MNIVESINSIVSQQREFFLTNETKSIDFRLKQLKKLKQVVVKYQDELYDALWKDLHKCKEEAFLTEITIVLNEINDHIKNIKKWARPEKVKTPVYLMPSKSYVTYEPFGVALIIAPWNYPFNLMFTPLVGAISSGCCAVLKPSPYSQNTSDVMQKMIDETFEKNYITMVQGHRDVNQALLAQKFDFIFYTGSPDMGRVVMEAASKNLTPLVLELGGKSPCIVDKNAN
;
A
#
# COMPACT_ATOMS: atom_id res chain seq x y z
N MET A 1 -8.71 2.89 -25.14
CA MET A 1 -8.98 3.72 -23.94
C MET A 1 -7.69 4.44 -23.61
N ASN A 2 -7.73 5.76 -23.47
CA ASN A 2 -6.56 6.54 -23.06
C ASN A 2 -6.22 6.15 -21.60
N ILE A 3 -4.92 6.19 -21.24
CA ILE A 3 -4.45 5.82 -19.90
C ILE A 3 -5.14 6.62 -18.79
N VAL A 4 -5.40 7.88 -19.04
CA VAL A 4 -6.12 8.78 -18.11
C VAL A 4 -7.56 8.31 -17.88
N GLU A 5 -8.28 7.93 -18.95
CA GLU A 5 -9.64 7.41 -18.87
C GLU A 5 -9.70 6.08 -18.10
N SER A 6 -8.70 5.21 -18.33
CA SER A 6 -8.60 3.93 -17.59
C SER A 6 -8.39 4.17 -16.09
N ILE A 7 -7.49 5.06 -15.72
CA ILE A 7 -7.21 5.40 -14.32
C ILE A 7 -8.42 6.08 -13.65
N ASN A 8 -9.09 7.00 -14.36
CA ASN A 8 -10.33 7.63 -13.88
C ASN A 8 -11.40 6.58 -13.57
N SER A 9 -11.59 5.61 -14.47
CA SER A 9 -12.55 4.52 -14.29
C SER A 9 -12.23 3.67 -13.06
N ILE A 10 -10.95 3.30 -12.87
CA ILE A 10 -10.48 2.53 -11.72
C ILE A 10 -10.81 3.26 -10.40
N VAL A 11 -10.40 4.52 -10.29
CA VAL A 11 -10.62 5.31 -9.06
C VAL A 11 -12.10 5.52 -8.78
N SER A 12 -12.92 5.77 -9.81
CA SER A 12 -14.39 5.86 -9.68
C SER A 12 -15.00 4.57 -9.16
N GLN A 13 -14.67 3.42 -9.76
CA GLN A 13 -15.19 2.13 -9.33
C GLN A 13 -14.78 1.78 -7.89
N GLN A 14 -13.55 2.10 -7.49
CA GLN A 14 -13.10 1.91 -6.12
C GLN A 14 -13.85 2.82 -5.14
N ARG A 15 -14.13 4.06 -5.54
CA ARG A 15 -14.91 4.99 -4.71
C ARG A 15 -16.36 4.52 -4.55
N GLU A 16 -16.99 4.05 -5.62
CA GLU A 16 -18.33 3.47 -5.57
C GLU A 16 -18.37 2.24 -4.64
N PHE A 17 -17.39 1.34 -4.77
CA PHE A 17 -17.31 0.17 -3.89
C PHE A 17 -17.06 0.56 -2.42
N PHE A 18 -16.18 1.52 -2.16
CA PHE A 18 -15.95 2.03 -0.80
C PHE A 18 -17.25 2.59 -0.17
N LEU A 19 -18.07 3.31 -0.95
CA LEU A 19 -19.33 3.88 -0.49
C LEU A 19 -20.39 2.83 -0.14
N THR A 20 -20.25 1.57 -0.56
CA THR A 20 -21.13 0.47 -0.10
C THR A 20 -20.93 0.14 1.38
N ASN A 21 -19.85 0.62 2.01
CA ASN A 21 -19.40 0.31 3.37
C ASN A 21 -19.01 -1.16 3.62
N GLU A 22 -18.92 -2.00 2.58
CA GLU A 22 -18.52 -3.40 2.73
C GLU A 22 -17.11 -3.53 3.34
N THR A 23 -16.19 -2.65 2.95
CA THR A 23 -14.81 -2.61 3.47
C THR A 23 -14.71 -2.26 4.95
N LYS A 24 -15.75 -1.66 5.55
CA LYS A 24 -15.78 -1.32 6.98
C LYS A 24 -15.95 -2.55 7.87
N SER A 25 -16.50 -3.65 7.36
CA SER A 25 -16.67 -4.89 8.11
C SER A 25 -15.31 -5.50 8.50
N ILE A 26 -15.14 -5.78 9.79
CA ILE A 26 -13.93 -6.44 10.30
C ILE A 26 -13.76 -7.85 9.70
N ASP A 27 -14.86 -8.57 9.51
CA ASP A 27 -14.82 -9.92 8.94
C ASP A 27 -14.40 -9.87 7.46
N PHE A 28 -14.85 -8.86 6.70
CA PHE A 28 -14.38 -8.61 5.35
C PHE A 28 -12.85 -8.37 5.34
N ARG A 29 -12.36 -7.44 6.16
CA ARG A 29 -10.92 -7.12 6.25
C ARG A 29 -10.08 -8.35 6.62
N LEU A 30 -10.51 -9.12 7.62
CA LEU A 30 -9.85 -10.37 8.02
C LEU A 30 -9.83 -11.40 6.88
N LYS A 31 -10.91 -11.53 6.13
CA LYS A 31 -10.98 -12.40 4.95
C LYS A 31 -9.97 -11.98 3.90
N GLN A 32 -9.86 -10.67 3.61
CA GLN A 32 -8.92 -10.14 2.62
C GLN A 32 -7.46 -10.30 3.06
N LEU A 33 -7.13 -10.03 4.33
CA LEU A 33 -5.79 -10.28 4.88
C LEU A 33 -5.38 -11.76 4.78
N LYS A 34 -6.30 -12.68 5.04
CA LYS A 34 -6.04 -14.13 4.89
C LYS A 34 -5.80 -14.52 3.44
N LYS A 35 -6.56 -13.97 2.49
CA LYS A 35 -6.33 -14.16 1.05
C LYS A 35 -4.95 -13.65 0.64
N LEU A 36 -4.59 -12.42 1.10
CA LEU A 36 -3.28 -11.85 0.85
C LEU A 36 -2.16 -12.76 1.38
N LYS A 37 -2.29 -13.30 2.59
CA LYS A 37 -1.32 -14.25 3.14
C LYS A 37 -1.16 -15.48 2.26
N GLN A 38 -2.28 -16.07 1.81
CA GLN A 38 -2.27 -17.27 0.97
C GLN A 38 -1.57 -17.03 -0.37
N VAL A 39 -1.83 -15.91 -1.03
CA VAL A 39 -1.20 -15.60 -2.31
C VAL A 39 0.29 -15.28 -2.16
N VAL A 40 0.70 -14.61 -1.08
CA VAL A 40 2.13 -14.38 -0.78
C VAL A 40 2.88 -15.71 -0.64
N VAL A 41 2.33 -16.67 0.12
CA VAL A 41 2.94 -17.99 0.27
C VAL A 41 2.96 -18.76 -1.06
N LYS A 42 1.87 -18.68 -1.84
CA LYS A 42 1.74 -19.37 -3.14
C LYS A 42 2.80 -18.90 -4.15
N TYR A 43 3.06 -17.60 -4.22
CA TYR A 43 3.97 -16.99 -5.21
C TYR A 43 5.40 -16.79 -4.72
N GLN A 44 5.77 -17.37 -3.57
CA GLN A 44 7.06 -17.14 -2.93
C GLN A 44 8.25 -17.48 -3.83
N ASP A 45 8.20 -18.62 -4.54
CA ASP A 45 9.30 -19.04 -5.42
C ASP A 45 9.37 -18.14 -6.68
N GLU A 46 8.26 -17.74 -7.27
CA GLU A 46 8.26 -16.78 -8.38
C GLU A 46 8.80 -15.41 -7.96
N LEU A 47 8.53 -14.96 -6.72
CA LEU A 47 9.09 -13.73 -6.17
C LEU A 47 10.60 -13.82 -5.98
N TYR A 48 11.14 -14.95 -5.52
CA TYR A 48 12.60 -15.15 -5.44
C TYR A 48 13.27 -15.02 -6.81
N ASP A 49 12.72 -15.70 -7.82
CA ASP A 49 13.25 -15.65 -9.18
C ASP A 49 13.18 -14.23 -9.78
N ALA A 50 12.09 -13.51 -9.52
CA ALA A 50 11.91 -12.15 -9.99
C ALA A 50 12.87 -11.17 -9.29
N LEU A 51 13.03 -11.26 -7.97
CA LEU A 51 13.95 -10.44 -7.19
C LEU A 51 15.41 -10.71 -7.56
N TRP A 52 15.75 -11.94 -7.90
CA TRP A 52 17.07 -12.26 -8.45
C TRP A 52 17.28 -11.60 -9.82
N LYS A 53 16.29 -11.67 -10.74
CA LYS A 53 16.38 -11.07 -12.07
C LYS A 53 16.52 -9.55 -12.02
N ASP A 54 15.76 -8.88 -11.13
CA ASP A 54 15.76 -7.43 -11.03
C ASP A 54 16.92 -6.85 -10.22
N LEU A 55 17.30 -7.50 -9.12
CA LEU A 55 18.17 -6.94 -8.09
C LEU A 55 19.33 -7.85 -7.66
N HIS A 56 19.43 -9.06 -8.22
CA HIS A 56 20.41 -10.10 -7.80
C HIS A 56 20.32 -10.42 -6.30
N LYS A 57 19.15 -10.26 -5.68
CA LYS A 57 18.92 -10.70 -4.30
C LYS A 57 18.88 -12.22 -4.24
N CYS A 58 19.76 -12.83 -3.42
CA CYS A 58 19.70 -14.26 -3.18
C CYS A 58 18.42 -14.64 -2.43
N LYS A 59 18.08 -15.92 -2.43
CA LYS A 59 16.83 -16.43 -1.84
C LYS A 59 16.71 -16.07 -0.35
N GLU A 60 17.79 -16.19 0.38
CA GLU A 60 17.86 -15.88 1.81
C GLU A 60 17.64 -14.39 2.08
N GLU A 61 18.28 -13.52 1.31
CA GLU A 61 18.09 -12.08 1.41
C GLU A 61 16.65 -11.69 1.06
N ALA A 62 16.13 -12.19 -0.07
CA ALA A 62 14.75 -11.93 -0.49
C ALA A 62 13.72 -12.42 0.55
N PHE A 63 13.96 -13.59 1.17
CA PHE A 63 13.13 -14.08 2.26
C PHE A 63 13.14 -13.14 3.47
N LEU A 64 14.34 -12.77 3.95
CA LEU A 64 14.49 -12.00 5.17
C LEU A 64 14.04 -10.54 5.04
N THR A 65 14.30 -9.91 3.89
CA THR A 65 14.11 -8.46 3.70
C THR A 65 12.82 -8.08 2.98
N GLU A 66 12.20 -9.03 2.30
CA GLU A 66 10.98 -8.78 1.52
C GLU A 66 9.80 -9.60 2.05
N ILE A 67 9.88 -10.94 1.95
CA ILE A 67 8.71 -11.80 2.16
C ILE A 67 8.35 -11.94 3.62
N THR A 68 9.34 -12.21 4.49
CA THR A 68 9.08 -12.42 5.94
C THR A 68 8.50 -11.18 6.60
N ILE A 69 8.96 -9.99 6.19
CA ILE A 69 8.46 -8.72 6.73
C ILE A 69 6.95 -8.60 6.45
N VAL A 70 6.55 -8.81 5.19
CA VAL A 70 5.14 -8.74 4.79
C VAL A 70 4.29 -9.81 5.49
N LEU A 71 4.78 -11.05 5.59
CA LEU A 71 4.06 -12.12 6.28
C LEU A 71 3.88 -11.84 7.77
N ASN A 72 4.89 -11.27 8.42
CA ASN A 72 4.80 -10.86 9.83
C ASN A 72 3.79 -9.73 10.01
N GLU A 73 3.81 -8.72 9.15
CA GLU A 73 2.85 -7.63 9.15
C GLU A 73 1.42 -8.14 8.99
N ILE A 74 1.17 -9.02 8.00
CA ILE A 74 -0.15 -9.64 7.82
C ILE A 74 -0.60 -10.39 9.09
N ASN A 75 0.31 -11.17 9.70
CA ASN A 75 -0.01 -11.94 10.91
C ASN A 75 -0.35 -11.03 12.09
N ASP A 76 0.41 -9.94 12.28
CA ASP A 76 0.15 -8.98 13.35
C ASP A 76 -1.20 -8.29 13.15
N HIS A 77 -1.52 -7.86 11.93
CA HIS A 77 -2.81 -7.25 11.62
C HIS A 77 -3.99 -8.24 11.81
N ILE A 78 -3.86 -9.49 11.36
CA ILE A 78 -4.89 -10.52 11.60
C ILE A 78 -5.15 -10.71 13.11
N LYS A 79 -4.09 -10.70 13.91
CA LYS A 79 -4.17 -10.89 15.37
C LYS A 79 -4.84 -9.72 16.08
N ASN A 80 -4.55 -8.49 15.63
CA ASN A 80 -4.84 -7.29 16.41
C ASN A 80 -6.00 -6.44 15.87
N ILE A 81 -6.42 -6.60 14.62
CA ILE A 81 -7.41 -5.74 13.95
C ILE A 81 -8.71 -5.57 14.76
N LYS A 82 -9.21 -6.64 15.39
CA LYS A 82 -10.42 -6.58 16.22
C LYS A 82 -10.24 -5.67 17.44
N LYS A 83 -9.03 -5.60 17.97
CA LYS A 83 -8.70 -4.72 19.10
C LYS A 83 -8.56 -3.28 18.64
N TRP A 84 -7.83 -3.05 17.53
CA TRP A 84 -7.57 -1.71 17.01
C TRP A 84 -8.82 -1.00 16.49
N ALA A 85 -9.78 -1.74 15.95
CA ALA A 85 -11.02 -1.18 15.43
C ALA A 85 -12.10 -0.89 16.47
N ARG A 86 -11.83 -1.16 17.77
CA ARG A 86 -12.82 -0.89 18.83
C ARG A 86 -12.90 0.60 19.13
N PRO A 87 -14.13 1.14 19.31
CA PRO A 87 -14.30 2.48 19.83
C PRO A 87 -13.61 2.64 21.18
N GLU A 88 -12.84 3.68 21.37
CA GLU A 88 -12.16 4.02 22.62
C GLU A 88 -13.02 4.98 23.43
N LYS A 89 -13.41 4.56 24.63
CA LYS A 89 -14.15 5.43 25.55
C LYS A 89 -13.23 6.51 26.08
N VAL A 90 -13.65 7.78 25.93
CA VAL A 90 -12.92 8.93 26.46
C VAL A 90 -13.72 9.66 27.54
N LYS A 91 -13.05 10.55 28.30
CA LYS A 91 -13.70 11.33 29.36
C LYS A 91 -14.73 12.28 28.76
N THR A 92 -15.97 12.18 29.25
CA THR A 92 -17.05 13.11 28.86
C THR A 92 -17.01 14.33 29.75
N PRO A 93 -17.02 15.56 29.21
CA PRO A 93 -17.13 16.77 30.00
C PRO A 93 -18.42 16.78 30.86
N VAL A 94 -18.33 17.34 32.08
CA VAL A 94 -19.43 17.31 33.05
C VAL A 94 -20.71 17.93 32.50
N TYR A 95 -20.59 19.00 31.70
CA TYR A 95 -21.74 19.70 31.10
C TYR A 95 -22.45 18.89 30.00
N LEU A 96 -21.87 17.78 29.53
CA LEU A 96 -22.49 16.85 28.59
C LEU A 96 -23.09 15.60 29.29
N MET A 97 -23.02 15.52 30.60
CA MET A 97 -23.62 14.39 31.33
C MET A 97 -25.15 14.40 31.18
N PRO A 98 -25.78 13.21 31.01
CA PRO A 98 -25.28 11.84 31.19
C PRO A 98 -24.78 11.13 29.90
N SER A 99 -24.39 11.88 28.87
CA SER A 99 -23.87 11.31 27.62
C SER A 99 -22.55 10.53 27.81
N LYS A 100 -22.14 9.78 26.79
CA LYS A 100 -20.88 9.06 26.75
C LYS A 100 -20.10 9.47 25.50
N SER A 101 -18.80 9.68 25.64
CA SER A 101 -17.91 10.10 24.54
C SER A 101 -16.97 8.96 24.11
N TYR A 102 -16.78 8.80 22.81
CA TYR A 102 -15.92 7.78 22.21
C TYR A 102 -15.10 8.39 21.07
N VAL A 103 -13.89 7.85 20.85
CA VAL A 103 -13.13 8.00 19.62
C VAL A 103 -13.35 6.77 18.78
N THR A 104 -13.73 6.95 17.52
CA THR A 104 -13.90 5.87 16.54
C THR A 104 -12.97 6.12 15.36
N TYR A 105 -12.39 5.04 14.83
CA TYR A 105 -11.50 5.11 13.68
C TYR A 105 -12.25 4.71 12.41
N GLU A 106 -12.21 5.58 11.41
CA GLU A 106 -12.85 5.36 10.11
C GLU A 106 -11.78 5.25 9.01
N PRO A 107 -12.00 4.41 7.97
CA PRO A 107 -11.12 4.36 6.81
C PRO A 107 -11.13 5.67 6.04
N PHE A 108 -9.98 6.06 5.47
CA PHE A 108 -9.88 7.27 4.64
C PHE A 108 -10.73 7.19 3.37
N GLY A 109 -10.72 6.04 2.70
CA GLY A 109 -11.39 5.87 1.40
C GLY A 109 -10.54 5.10 0.41
N VAL A 110 -10.21 5.71 -0.71
CA VAL A 110 -9.35 5.14 -1.76
C VAL A 110 -7.92 5.64 -1.55
N ALA A 111 -6.99 4.73 -1.29
CA ALA A 111 -5.58 5.03 -1.08
C ALA A 111 -4.76 4.81 -2.37
N LEU A 112 -3.75 5.65 -2.58
CA LEU A 112 -2.69 5.43 -3.57
C LEU A 112 -1.41 5.02 -2.84
N ILE A 113 -0.82 3.89 -3.23
CA ILE A 113 0.45 3.40 -2.69
C ILE A 113 1.48 3.37 -3.82
N ILE A 114 2.55 4.15 -3.69
CA ILE A 114 3.64 4.23 -4.66
C ILE A 114 4.91 3.70 -4.00
N ALA A 115 5.51 2.64 -4.58
CA ALA A 115 6.69 1.99 -4.04
C ALA A 115 7.91 2.12 -4.96
N PRO A 116 9.13 2.14 -4.40
CA PRO A 116 10.40 2.18 -5.13
C PRO A 116 10.82 0.79 -5.62
N TRP A 117 12.02 0.73 -6.21
CA TRP A 117 12.57 -0.48 -6.83
C TRP A 117 13.48 -1.31 -5.89
N ASN A 118 14.02 -0.73 -4.82
CA ASN A 118 15.06 -1.36 -4.02
C ASN A 118 14.55 -2.49 -3.08
N TYR A 119 13.33 -2.35 -2.56
CA TYR A 119 12.58 -3.38 -1.84
C TYR A 119 11.15 -3.41 -2.39
N PRO A 120 10.99 -3.82 -3.66
CA PRO A 120 9.74 -3.58 -4.41
C PRO A 120 8.54 -4.31 -3.82
N PHE A 121 8.72 -5.52 -3.31
CA PHE A 121 7.63 -6.30 -2.73
C PHE A 121 7.27 -5.80 -1.33
N ASN A 122 8.25 -5.67 -0.43
CA ASN A 122 8.02 -5.23 0.93
C ASN A 122 7.39 -3.83 0.99
N LEU A 123 8.00 -2.85 0.30
CA LEU A 123 7.56 -1.44 0.36
C LEU A 123 6.23 -1.19 -0.38
N MET A 124 5.73 -2.17 -1.14
CA MET A 124 4.38 -2.14 -1.72
C MET A 124 3.36 -2.85 -0.83
N PHE A 125 3.69 -4.06 -0.35
CA PHE A 125 2.73 -4.92 0.33
C PHE A 125 2.55 -4.57 1.81
N THR A 126 3.56 -4.05 2.50
CA THR A 126 3.41 -3.60 3.89
C THR A 126 2.40 -2.46 4.03
N PRO A 127 2.46 -1.37 3.23
CA PRO A 127 1.39 -0.36 3.24
C PRO A 127 0.04 -0.91 2.77
N LEU A 128 0.02 -1.87 1.84
CA LEU A 128 -1.21 -2.53 1.42
C LEU A 128 -1.89 -3.28 2.57
N VAL A 129 -1.12 -3.98 3.42
CA VAL A 129 -1.66 -4.61 4.64
C VAL A 129 -2.34 -3.58 5.53
N GLY A 130 -1.72 -2.42 5.71
CA GLY A 130 -2.31 -1.29 6.44
C GLY A 130 -3.60 -0.78 5.81
N ALA A 131 -3.64 -0.62 4.48
CA ALA A 131 -4.83 -0.18 3.75
C ALA A 131 -6.00 -1.18 3.88
N ILE A 132 -5.74 -2.48 3.71
CA ILE A 132 -6.75 -3.54 3.91
C ILE A 132 -7.26 -3.54 5.35
N SER A 133 -6.36 -3.47 6.31
CA SER A 133 -6.68 -3.52 7.74
C SER A 133 -7.48 -2.30 8.19
N SER A 134 -7.19 -1.11 7.66
CA SER A 134 -7.97 0.11 7.94
C SER A 134 -9.33 0.12 7.25
N GLY A 135 -9.54 -0.68 6.20
CA GLY A 135 -10.77 -0.75 5.41
C GLY A 135 -10.79 0.20 4.20
N CYS A 136 -9.62 0.57 3.69
CA CYS A 136 -9.49 1.35 2.44
C CYS A 136 -9.54 0.44 1.21
N CYS A 137 -9.98 1.00 0.08
CA CYS A 137 -9.61 0.50 -1.24
C CYS A 137 -8.19 0.99 -1.59
N ALA A 138 -7.49 0.34 -2.52
CA ALA A 138 -6.14 0.75 -2.87
C ALA A 138 -5.81 0.62 -4.36
N VAL A 139 -5.12 1.64 -4.88
CA VAL A 139 -4.42 1.61 -6.15
C VAL A 139 -2.93 1.52 -5.87
N LEU A 140 -2.27 0.51 -6.45
CA LEU A 140 -0.86 0.23 -6.26
C LEU A 140 -0.07 0.65 -7.50
N LYS A 141 1.02 1.38 -7.31
CA LYS A 141 1.90 1.83 -8.38
C LYS A 141 3.34 1.39 -8.10
N PRO A 142 3.77 0.25 -8.66
CA PRO A 142 5.15 -0.22 -8.51
C PRO A 142 6.13 0.62 -9.32
N SER A 143 7.41 0.50 -8.98
CA SER A 143 8.48 1.08 -9.78
C SER A 143 8.63 0.36 -11.12
N PRO A 144 8.85 1.07 -12.25
CA PRO A 144 9.14 0.43 -13.52
C PRO A 144 10.55 -0.18 -13.60
N TYR A 145 11.42 0.09 -12.61
CA TYR A 145 12.80 -0.41 -12.58
C TYR A 145 12.94 -1.82 -11.97
N SER A 146 11.87 -2.38 -11.42
CA SER A 146 11.78 -3.77 -10.93
C SER A 146 10.65 -4.52 -11.65
N GLN A 147 10.77 -4.63 -12.98
CA GLN A 147 9.69 -5.11 -13.84
C GLN A 147 9.31 -6.57 -13.58
N ASN A 148 10.30 -7.47 -13.41
CA ASN A 148 10.01 -8.88 -13.15
C ASN A 148 9.23 -9.05 -11.84
N THR A 149 9.63 -8.35 -10.79
CA THR A 149 8.93 -8.37 -9.50
C THR A 149 7.52 -7.75 -9.61
N SER A 150 7.40 -6.65 -10.37
CA SER A 150 6.11 -6.00 -10.62
C SER A 150 5.13 -6.91 -11.38
N ASP A 151 5.61 -7.71 -12.32
CA ASP A 151 4.78 -8.64 -13.06
C ASP A 151 4.25 -9.79 -12.19
N VAL A 152 5.07 -10.29 -11.25
CA VAL A 152 4.61 -11.28 -10.27
C VAL A 152 3.61 -10.65 -9.30
N MET A 153 3.89 -9.46 -8.78
CA MET A 153 2.95 -8.73 -7.92
C MET A 153 1.61 -8.45 -8.61
N GLN A 154 1.63 -8.11 -9.92
CA GLN A 154 0.41 -7.90 -10.70
C GLN A 154 -0.45 -9.17 -10.75
N LYS A 155 0.16 -10.33 -11.06
CA LYS A 155 -0.54 -11.63 -11.06
C LYS A 155 -1.15 -11.93 -9.70
N MET A 156 -0.41 -11.67 -8.62
CA MET A 156 -0.89 -11.88 -7.25
C MET A 156 -2.12 -11.03 -6.94
N ILE A 157 -2.10 -9.76 -7.31
CA ILE A 157 -3.21 -8.83 -7.07
C ILE A 157 -4.43 -9.21 -7.92
N ASP A 158 -4.23 -9.47 -9.23
CA ASP A 158 -5.32 -9.79 -10.17
C ASP A 158 -5.99 -11.13 -9.83
N GLU A 159 -5.26 -12.10 -9.26
CA GLU A 159 -5.82 -13.38 -8.80
C GLU A 159 -6.62 -13.24 -7.49
N THR A 160 -6.24 -12.29 -6.63
CA THR A 160 -6.69 -12.24 -5.24
C THR A 160 -7.86 -11.29 -5.03
N PHE A 161 -7.86 -10.17 -5.74
CA PHE A 161 -8.77 -9.05 -5.48
C PHE A 161 -9.53 -8.61 -6.73
N GLU A 162 -10.76 -8.17 -6.50
CA GLU A 162 -11.53 -7.47 -7.52
C GLU A 162 -10.93 -6.06 -7.78
N LYS A 163 -10.95 -5.61 -9.03
CA LYS A 163 -10.34 -4.33 -9.45
C LYS A 163 -10.97 -3.10 -8.79
N ASN A 164 -12.24 -3.19 -8.43
CA ASN A 164 -12.94 -2.14 -7.69
C ASN A 164 -12.58 -2.08 -6.20
N TYR A 165 -11.74 -3.02 -5.71
CA TYR A 165 -11.26 -3.01 -4.33
C TYR A 165 -9.75 -2.74 -4.24
N ILE A 166 -8.92 -3.59 -4.85
CA ILE A 166 -7.47 -3.40 -4.92
C ILE A 166 -7.03 -3.67 -6.35
N THR A 167 -6.30 -2.73 -6.93
CA THR A 167 -5.74 -2.89 -8.28
C THR A 167 -4.32 -2.37 -8.34
N MET A 168 -3.52 -2.93 -9.25
CA MET A 168 -2.18 -2.46 -9.54
C MET A 168 -2.15 -1.83 -10.93
N VAL A 169 -1.47 -0.69 -11.06
CA VAL A 169 -1.29 0.03 -12.32
C VAL A 169 0.19 0.18 -12.58
N GLN A 170 0.70 -0.57 -13.54
CA GLN A 170 2.10 -0.46 -13.98
C GLN A 170 2.26 0.66 -15.02
N GLY A 171 3.47 1.16 -15.15
CA GLY A 171 3.83 2.16 -16.15
C GLY A 171 4.88 3.16 -15.65
N HIS A 172 5.24 4.08 -16.52
CA HIS A 172 6.30 5.06 -16.31
C HIS A 172 5.76 6.42 -15.82
N ARG A 173 6.42 7.49 -16.22
CA ARG A 173 6.15 8.85 -15.75
C ARG A 173 4.74 9.35 -16.10
N ASP A 174 4.24 9.00 -17.26
CA ASP A 174 2.89 9.32 -17.73
C ASP A 174 1.79 8.75 -16.83
N VAL A 175 1.97 7.49 -16.41
CA VAL A 175 1.08 6.82 -15.44
C VAL A 175 1.14 7.51 -14.07
N ASN A 176 2.34 7.85 -13.59
CA ASN A 176 2.49 8.57 -12.34
C ASN A 176 1.76 9.92 -12.37
N GLN A 177 1.90 10.68 -13.47
CA GLN A 177 1.22 11.96 -13.63
C GLN A 177 -0.31 11.79 -13.67
N ALA A 178 -0.80 10.77 -14.40
CA ALA A 178 -2.22 10.48 -14.49
C ALA A 178 -2.82 10.05 -13.14
N LEU A 179 -2.11 9.25 -12.34
CA LEU A 179 -2.51 8.87 -10.98
C LEU A 179 -2.51 10.07 -10.04
N LEU A 180 -1.45 10.88 -10.04
CA LEU A 180 -1.34 12.04 -9.16
C LEU A 180 -2.33 13.18 -9.53
N ALA A 181 -2.90 13.16 -10.73
CA ALA A 181 -3.98 14.05 -11.12
C ALA A 181 -5.35 13.63 -10.55
N GLN A 182 -5.49 12.40 -10.02
CA GLN A 182 -6.73 11.92 -9.41
C GLN A 182 -6.89 12.39 -7.97
N LYS A 183 -8.14 12.44 -7.52
CA LYS A 183 -8.45 12.66 -6.10
C LYS A 183 -8.42 11.34 -5.35
N PHE A 184 -7.33 11.09 -4.63
CA PHE A 184 -7.25 10.04 -3.61
C PHE A 184 -7.59 10.61 -2.23
N ASP A 185 -7.97 9.71 -1.30
CA ASP A 185 -8.30 10.08 0.08
C ASP A 185 -7.10 9.89 1.02
N PHE A 186 -6.06 9.17 0.57
CA PHE A 186 -4.78 8.98 1.24
C PHE A 186 -3.70 8.62 0.22
N ILE A 187 -2.46 9.10 0.43
CA ILE A 187 -1.32 8.73 -0.41
C ILE A 187 -0.19 8.23 0.50
N PHE A 188 0.34 7.03 0.18
CA PHE A 188 1.55 6.50 0.78
C PHE A 188 2.64 6.42 -0.30
N TYR A 189 3.70 7.16 -0.12
CA TYR A 189 4.80 7.23 -1.06
C TYR A 189 6.11 6.84 -0.39
N THR A 190 6.85 5.91 -1.00
CA THR A 190 8.24 5.60 -0.65
C THR A 190 9.13 5.85 -1.85
N GLY A 191 10.21 6.64 -1.68
CA GLY A 191 11.15 6.92 -2.76
C GLY A 191 12.04 8.15 -2.51
N SER A 192 12.46 8.83 -3.60
CA SER A 192 13.34 9.98 -3.51
C SER A 192 12.65 11.22 -2.94
N PRO A 193 13.39 12.12 -2.24
CA PRO A 193 12.86 13.40 -1.78
C PRO A 193 12.31 14.29 -2.91
N ASP A 194 12.92 14.25 -4.09
CA ASP A 194 12.48 15.08 -5.22
C ASP A 194 11.10 14.64 -5.73
N MET A 195 10.89 13.34 -5.90
CA MET A 195 9.57 12.83 -6.27
C MET A 195 8.57 12.99 -5.11
N GLY A 196 9.02 12.90 -3.86
CA GLY A 196 8.20 13.17 -2.67
C GLY A 196 7.61 14.57 -2.69
N ARG A 197 8.38 15.59 -3.11
CA ARG A 197 7.87 16.97 -3.29
C ARG A 197 6.77 17.04 -4.36
N VAL A 198 6.94 16.34 -5.48
CA VAL A 198 5.92 16.26 -6.55
C VAL A 198 4.63 15.63 -6.03
N VAL A 199 4.75 14.54 -5.25
CA VAL A 199 3.59 13.87 -4.64
C VAL A 199 2.88 14.80 -3.65
N MET A 200 3.64 15.50 -2.80
CA MET A 200 3.11 16.46 -1.82
C MET A 200 2.39 17.63 -2.53
N GLU A 201 2.97 18.17 -3.58
CA GLU A 201 2.34 19.24 -4.38
C GLU A 201 1.02 18.76 -5.01
N ALA A 202 1.00 17.53 -5.57
CA ALA A 202 -0.21 16.96 -6.12
C ALA A 202 -1.30 16.74 -5.05
N ALA A 203 -0.92 16.20 -3.89
CA ALA A 203 -1.81 15.96 -2.76
C ALA A 203 -2.44 17.25 -2.21
N SER A 204 -1.66 18.34 -2.18
CA SER A 204 -2.13 19.64 -1.64
C SER A 204 -3.33 20.22 -2.40
N LYS A 205 -3.49 19.89 -3.68
CA LYS A 205 -4.63 20.37 -4.51
C LYS A 205 -5.98 19.87 -4.01
N ASN A 206 -5.99 18.69 -3.39
CA ASN A 206 -7.19 18.06 -2.84
C ASN A 206 -7.17 17.99 -1.30
N LEU A 207 -6.16 18.59 -0.65
CA LEU A 207 -5.90 18.46 0.80
C LEU A 207 -5.81 16.98 1.23
N THR A 208 -5.28 16.13 0.35
CA THR A 208 -5.12 14.69 0.61
C THR A 208 -4.04 14.46 1.66
N PRO A 209 -4.34 13.81 2.79
CA PRO A 209 -3.33 13.39 3.75
C PRO A 209 -2.36 12.38 3.11
N LEU A 210 -1.07 12.50 3.46
CA LEU A 210 -0.05 11.64 2.89
C LEU A 210 1.01 11.25 3.91
N VAL A 211 1.66 10.12 3.65
CA VAL A 211 2.91 9.70 4.29
C VAL A 211 4.00 9.63 3.23
N LEU A 212 5.15 10.21 3.55
CA LEU A 212 6.34 10.19 2.71
C LEU A 212 7.46 9.46 3.44
N GLU A 213 7.84 8.30 2.92
CA GLU A 213 9.02 7.57 3.35
C GLU A 213 10.16 7.87 2.35
N LEU A 214 11.18 8.58 2.82
CA LEU A 214 12.20 9.17 1.97
C LEU A 214 13.59 8.61 2.27
N GLY A 215 14.59 9.02 1.46
CA GLY A 215 15.97 8.59 1.65
C GLY A 215 16.63 9.15 2.91
N GLY A 216 17.70 8.50 3.32
CA GLY A 216 18.56 8.90 4.44
C GLY A 216 19.94 9.40 4.00
N LYS A 217 20.79 9.71 4.97
CA LYS A 217 22.17 10.18 4.78
C LYS A 217 23.18 9.10 5.18
N SER A 218 23.02 7.88 4.68
CA SER A 218 23.93 6.79 4.96
C SER A 218 25.25 6.96 4.19
N PRO A 219 26.39 7.21 4.84
CA PRO A 219 27.67 7.38 4.15
C PRO A 219 28.14 6.04 3.61
N CYS A 220 28.62 6.04 2.36
CA CYS A 220 29.31 4.91 1.75
C CYS A 220 30.79 5.30 1.55
N ILE A 221 31.70 4.56 2.19
CA ILE A 221 33.14 4.79 2.10
C ILE A 221 33.74 3.71 1.22
N VAL A 222 34.28 4.09 0.05
CA VAL A 222 34.97 3.19 -0.87
C VAL A 222 36.48 3.46 -0.72
N ASP A 223 37.22 2.49 -0.16
CA ASP A 223 38.69 2.57 -0.05
C ASP A 223 39.35 2.31 -1.40
N LYS A 224 40.58 2.80 -1.54
CA LYS A 224 41.40 2.67 -2.78
C LYS A 224 41.64 1.23 -3.22
N ASN A 225 41.50 0.27 -2.31
CA ASN A 225 41.70 -1.16 -2.59
C ASN A 225 40.36 -1.92 -2.77
N ALA A 226 39.21 -1.22 -2.82
CA ALA A 226 37.91 -1.85 -3.06
C ALA A 226 37.83 -2.37 -4.51
N ASN A 227 37.21 -3.55 -4.67
CA ASN A 227 36.94 -4.16 -5.99
C ASN A 227 35.66 -3.58 -6.59
#